data_468abef381bc75b6be4ce0fa5389a4e6
#
_entry.id   468abef381bc75b6be4ce0fa5389a4e6
#
_cell.length_a   1.000
_cell.length_b   1.000
_cell.length_c   1.000
_cell.angle_alpha   90.00
_cell.angle_beta   90.00
_cell.angle_gamma   90.00
#
_symmetry.space_group_name_H-M   'P 1'
#
loop_
_entity.id
_entity.type
_entity.pdbx_description
1 polymer ?
#
loop_
_entity_poly.entity_id
_entity_poly.type
_entity_poly.pdbx_seq_one_letter_code
_entity_poly.pdbx_strand_id
1 'polypeptide(L)'
;MLAVFSGGVVEVPAELVAAGSRTPSPKTRASELVGRFLGASEPAVSVQLGDLGHLAYSHTNQALLRPRSFAAKDEVFCLFEGVLDNLGRLSQQHGLSTKGANEVLLVIEAYKTLRDRAPYPASFMLAQLTGSYAFVLFDKSTNSLLVASDPEGKVPLFWGITADGCVAFSDDIDMLKGSCGKSLAPFPQDL
;
A
#
# COMPACT_ATOMS: atom_id res chain seq x y z
N MET A 1 5.12 -1.11 6.48
CA MET A 1 3.96 -0.25 6.14
C MET A 1 2.65 -0.90 6.52
N LEU A 2 1.62 -0.11 6.76
CA LEU A 2 0.26 -0.58 7.01
C LEU A 2 -0.74 0.33 6.32
N ALA A 3 -1.69 -0.24 5.57
CA ALA A 3 -2.83 0.47 5.01
C ALA A 3 -4.10 -0.27 5.39
N VAL A 4 -5.14 0.46 5.79
CA VAL A 4 -6.44 -0.13 6.17
C VAL A 4 -7.53 0.71 5.53
N PHE A 5 -8.43 0.06 4.78
CA PHE A 5 -9.51 0.72 4.07
C PHE A 5 -10.87 0.13 4.45
N SER A 6 -11.86 1.02 4.56
CA SER A 6 -13.25 0.63 4.79
C SER A 6 -13.92 0.09 3.53
N GLY A 7 -15.09 -0.51 3.68
CA GLY A 7 -15.91 -1.00 2.57
C GLY A 7 -16.37 0.05 1.57
N GLY A 8 -16.21 1.34 1.90
CA GLY A 8 -16.46 2.44 0.97
C GLY A 8 -15.37 2.62 -0.10
N VAL A 9 -14.20 2.00 0.09
CA VAL A 9 -13.06 2.06 -0.83
C VAL A 9 -12.85 0.74 -1.54
N VAL A 10 -12.86 -0.37 -0.80
CA VAL A 10 -12.56 -1.70 -1.33
C VAL A 10 -13.58 -2.72 -0.82
N GLU A 11 -14.11 -3.53 -1.73
CA GLU A 11 -14.96 -4.65 -1.37
C GLU A 11 -14.12 -5.75 -0.72
N VAL A 12 -14.75 -6.45 0.23
CA VAL A 12 -14.09 -7.54 0.95
C VAL A 12 -13.83 -8.72 -0.01
N PRO A 13 -12.57 -9.14 -0.19
CA PRO A 13 -12.25 -10.23 -1.12
C PRO A 13 -12.89 -11.56 -0.69
N ALA A 14 -13.59 -12.23 -1.61
CA ALA A 14 -14.30 -13.47 -1.33
C ALA A 14 -13.37 -14.59 -0.84
N GLU A 15 -12.16 -14.65 -1.34
CA GLU A 15 -11.13 -15.61 -0.92
C GLU A 15 -10.72 -15.45 0.54
N LEU A 16 -10.61 -14.21 1.03
CA LEU A 16 -10.30 -13.93 2.44
C LEU A 16 -11.48 -14.23 3.36
N VAL A 17 -12.70 -14.01 2.90
CA VAL A 17 -13.92 -14.43 3.61
C VAL A 17 -13.95 -15.94 3.72
N ALA A 18 -13.72 -16.65 2.62
CA ALA A 18 -13.70 -18.12 2.60
C ALA A 18 -12.58 -18.69 3.49
N ALA A 19 -11.40 -18.07 3.51
CA ALA A 19 -10.30 -18.49 4.38
C ALA A 19 -10.66 -18.34 5.87
N GLY A 20 -11.34 -17.27 6.24
CA GLY A 20 -11.77 -17.01 7.63
C GLY A 20 -12.97 -17.80 8.09
N SER A 21 -13.84 -18.27 7.19
CA SER A 21 -15.10 -18.95 7.54
C SER A 21 -14.91 -20.36 8.06
N ARG A 22 -13.83 -21.05 7.68
CA ARG A 22 -13.59 -22.46 8.02
C ARG A 22 -13.26 -22.70 9.49
N THR A 23 -12.67 -21.72 10.15
CA THR A 23 -12.32 -21.81 11.57
C THR A 23 -12.40 -20.42 12.19
N PRO A 24 -13.33 -20.16 13.11
CA PRO A 24 -13.37 -18.89 13.83
C PRO A 24 -12.04 -18.62 14.51
N SER A 25 -11.51 -17.42 14.30
CA SER A 25 -10.27 -16.97 14.91
C SER A 25 -10.44 -15.54 15.41
N PRO A 26 -9.75 -15.15 16.50
CA PRO A 26 -9.84 -13.80 17.03
C PRO A 26 -9.43 -12.78 15.99
N LYS A 27 -10.20 -11.70 15.90
CA LYS A 27 -9.92 -10.54 15.07
C LYS A 27 -10.03 -9.28 15.91
N THR A 28 -9.32 -8.23 15.52
CA THR A 28 -9.45 -6.90 16.13
C THR A 28 -9.97 -5.89 15.10
N ARG A 29 -10.43 -4.75 15.58
CA ARG A 29 -10.88 -3.66 14.73
C ARG A 29 -9.70 -2.99 14.05
N ALA A 30 -9.98 -2.29 12.95
CA ALA A 30 -8.98 -1.52 12.21
C ALA A 30 -8.24 -0.50 13.09
N SER A 31 -8.95 0.19 14.00
CA SER A 31 -8.36 1.15 14.92
C SER A 31 -7.35 0.52 15.89
N GLU A 32 -7.62 -0.68 16.36
CA GLU A 32 -6.70 -1.43 17.23
C GLU A 32 -5.47 -1.91 16.46
N LEU A 33 -5.65 -2.32 15.21
CA LEU A 33 -4.53 -2.69 14.32
C LEU A 33 -3.61 -1.50 14.08
N VAL A 34 -4.14 -0.33 13.75
CA VAL A 34 -3.36 0.89 13.57
C VAL A 34 -2.63 1.28 14.86
N GLY A 35 -3.32 1.23 16.00
CA GLY A 35 -2.71 1.52 17.31
C GLY A 35 -1.56 0.56 17.64
N ARG A 36 -1.71 -0.72 17.34
CA ARG A 36 -0.65 -1.72 17.54
C ARG A 36 0.55 -1.47 16.63
N PHE A 37 0.32 -1.10 15.37
CA PHE A 37 1.39 -0.73 14.45
C PHE A 37 2.19 0.47 14.96
N LEU A 38 1.51 1.51 15.42
CA LEU A 38 2.16 2.71 15.96
C LEU A 38 2.98 2.41 17.20
N GLY A 39 2.52 1.54 18.08
CA GLY A 39 3.26 1.13 19.28
C GLY A 39 4.44 0.21 19.03
N ALA A 40 4.37 -0.64 18.00
CA ALA A 40 5.41 -1.63 17.69
C ALA A 40 6.51 -1.08 16.77
N SER A 41 6.25 -0.02 16.03
CA SER A 41 7.10 0.48 14.93
C SER A 41 7.64 1.88 15.18
N GLU A 42 7.82 2.28 16.43
CA GLU A 42 8.33 3.64 16.75
C GLU A 42 9.73 3.89 16.16
N PRO A 43 9.97 5.05 15.56
CA PRO A 43 9.05 6.15 15.31
C PRO A 43 8.13 5.87 14.11
N ALA A 44 6.83 5.90 14.34
CA ALA A 44 5.82 5.65 13.32
C ALA A 44 4.83 6.80 13.22
N VAL A 45 4.24 6.96 12.04
CA VAL A 45 3.24 7.99 11.73
C VAL A 45 2.04 7.35 11.07
N SER A 46 0.84 7.80 11.42
CA SER A 46 -0.38 7.46 10.71
C SER A 46 -1.03 8.68 10.07
N VAL A 47 -1.65 8.47 8.92
CA VAL A 47 -2.45 9.44 8.21
C VAL A 47 -3.87 8.90 8.12
N GLN A 48 -4.83 9.62 8.69
CA GLN A 48 -6.24 9.28 8.63
C GLN A 48 -6.87 9.90 7.37
N LEU A 49 -7.59 9.10 6.62
CA LEU A 49 -8.29 9.50 5.39
C LEU A 49 -9.80 9.64 5.64
N GLY A 50 -10.17 10.37 6.69
CA GLY A 50 -11.55 10.45 7.14
C GLY A 50 -12.10 9.08 7.52
N ASP A 51 -13.31 8.74 7.05
CA ASP A 51 -13.93 7.44 7.28
C ASP A 51 -13.50 6.37 6.25
N LEU A 52 -12.64 6.72 5.31
CA LEU A 52 -12.22 5.83 4.23
C LEU A 52 -11.12 4.87 4.66
N GLY A 53 -10.23 5.29 5.55
CA GLY A 53 -9.15 4.43 6.02
C GLY A 53 -8.00 5.14 6.70
N HIS A 54 -6.92 4.39 6.90
CA HIS A 54 -5.68 4.85 7.52
C HIS A 54 -4.48 4.34 6.74
N LEU A 55 -3.46 5.18 6.61
CA LEU A 55 -2.13 4.82 6.14
C LEU A 55 -1.14 5.02 7.27
N ALA A 56 -0.28 4.06 7.53
CA ALA A 56 0.74 4.13 8.57
C ALA A 56 2.08 3.62 8.09
N TYR A 57 3.16 4.28 8.50
CA TYR A 57 4.52 3.93 8.12
C TYR A 57 5.51 4.21 9.26
N SER A 58 6.65 3.55 9.22
CA SER A 58 7.73 3.72 10.18
C SER A 58 8.90 4.47 9.55
N HIS A 59 9.56 5.30 10.36
CA HIS A 59 10.79 6.00 9.98
C HIS A 59 12.07 5.21 10.35
N THR A 60 11.96 4.03 10.94
CA THR A 60 13.06 3.32 11.57
C THR A 60 14.25 3.05 10.64
N ASN A 61 14.00 2.83 9.36
CA ASN A 61 15.03 2.51 8.36
C ASN A 61 15.19 3.58 7.29
N GLN A 62 14.69 4.78 7.53
CA GLN A 62 14.81 5.86 6.55
C GLN A 62 16.11 6.63 6.76
N ALA A 63 17.07 6.43 5.87
CA ALA A 63 18.19 7.34 5.74
C ALA A 63 17.66 8.75 5.36
N LEU A 64 18.33 9.80 5.84
CA LEU A 64 17.96 11.21 5.57
C LEU A 64 17.75 11.51 4.07
N LEU A 65 18.26 10.67 3.18
CA LEU A 65 18.23 10.85 1.73
C LEU A 65 17.46 9.74 0.99
N ARG A 66 16.94 8.69 1.66
CA ARG A 66 16.27 7.55 1.01
C ARG A 66 15.39 6.74 1.95
N PRO A 67 14.58 5.88 1.33
CA PRO A 67 13.44 6.23 0.48
C PRO A 67 12.33 6.70 1.37
N ARG A 68 11.55 7.59 0.90
CA ARG A 68 10.37 7.98 1.67
C ARG A 68 9.34 6.88 1.52
N SER A 69 8.91 6.31 2.63
CA SER A 69 7.86 5.29 2.64
C SER A 69 6.47 5.87 2.37
N PHE A 70 6.33 7.19 2.39
CA PHE A 70 5.05 7.87 2.20
C PHE A 70 5.22 9.19 1.45
N ALA A 71 4.26 9.46 0.55
CA ALA A 71 4.05 10.79 -0.02
C ALA A 71 2.56 11.03 -0.30
N ALA A 72 2.18 12.30 -0.33
CA ALA A 72 0.86 12.75 -0.74
C ALA A 72 1.02 13.92 -1.71
N LYS A 73 0.32 13.87 -2.84
CA LYS A 73 0.30 14.93 -3.84
C LYS A 73 -1.02 14.93 -4.61
N ASP A 74 -1.65 16.09 -4.74
CA ASP A 74 -2.89 16.27 -5.51
C ASP A 74 -3.99 15.25 -5.13
N GLU A 75 -4.21 15.06 -3.83
CA GLU A 75 -5.16 14.08 -3.25
C GLU A 75 -4.83 12.61 -3.54
N VAL A 76 -3.65 12.31 -4.05
CA VAL A 76 -3.13 10.95 -4.18
C VAL A 76 -2.15 10.67 -3.05
N PHE A 77 -2.40 9.58 -2.32
CA PHE A 77 -1.61 9.14 -1.17
C PHE A 77 -0.95 7.81 -1.51
N CYS A 78 0.32 7.66 -1.22
CA CYS A 78 1.04 6.42 -1.52
C CYS A 78 1.95 5.99 -0.37
N LEU A 79 1.84 4.73 0.02
CA LEU A 79 2.82 4.00 0.82
C LEU A 79 3.69 3.18 -0.12
N PHE A 80 5.00 3.21 0.07
CA PHE A 80 5.96 2.48 -0.76
C PHE A 80 7.05 1.85 0.10
N GLU A 81 7.35 0.60 -0.17
CA GLU A 81 8.51 -0.12 0.38
C GLU A 81 9.33 -0.72 -0.75
N GLY A 82 10.65 -0.63 -0.64
CA GLY A 82 11.58 -1.20 -1.61
C GLY A 82 12.35 -0.17 -2.42
N VAL A 83 12.85 -0.60 -3.58
CA VAL A 83 13.71 0.20 -4.46
C VAL A 83 13.33 -0.04 -5.92
N LEU A 84 13.32 1.01 -6.72
CA LEU A 84 13.20 0.94 -8.18
C LEU A 84 14.58 1.07 -8.83
N ASP A 85 15.00 0.05 -9.56
CA ASP A 85 16.30 0.03 -10.24
C ASP A 85 16.38 1.03 -11.39
N ASN A 86 15.24 1.36 -11.98
CA ASN A 86 15.13 2.28 -13.11
C ASN A 86 14.57 3.67 -12.74
N LEU A 87 14.65 4.05 -11.46
CA LEU A 87 14.15 5.32 -10.94
C LEU A 87 14.61 6.53 -11.74
N GLY A 88 15.91 6.61 -12.07
CA GLY A 88 16.47 7.75 -12.80
C GLY A 88 15.85 7.94 -14.19
N ARG A 89 15.72 6.87 -14.95
CA ARG A 89 15.10 6.87 -16.28
C ARG A 89 13.64 7.29 -16.23
N LEU A 90 12.89 6.69 -15.32
CA LEU A 90 11.46 6.98 -15.17
C LEU A 90 11.21 8.40 -14.66
N SER A 91 12.07 8.89 -13.76
CA SER A 91 11.99 10.28 -13.29
C SER A 91 12.16 11.30 -14.41
N GLN A 92 13.08 11.07 -15.32
CA GLN A 92 13.24 11.91 -16.52
C GLN A 92 12.01 11.83 -17.42
N GLN A 93 11.48 10.63 -17.64
CA GLN A 93 10.28 10.42 -18.47
C GLN A 93 9.05 11.15 -17.93
N HIS A 94 8.92 11.24 -16.62
CA HIS A 94 7.82 11.93 -15.93
C HIS A 94 8.13 13.38 -15.54
N GLY A 95 9.26 13.93 -16.00
CA GLY A 95 9.64 15.33 -15.76
C GLY A 95 9.98 15.64 -14.30
N LEU A 96 10.36 14.63 -13.51
CA LEU A 96 10.79 14.82 -12.13
C LEU A 96 12.26 15.24 -12.07
N SER A 97 12.55 16.23 -11.21
CA SER A 97 13.93 16.64 -10.93
C SER A 97 14.69 15.48 -10.29
N THR A 98 15.88 15.17 -10.80
CA THR A 98 16.74 14.12 -10.24
C THR A 98 17.15 14.37 -8.79
N LYS A 99 17.16 15.63 -8.34
CA LYS A 99 17.51 16.01 -6.97
C LYS A 99 16.39 15.76 -5.96
N GLY A 100 15.13 15.75 -6.42
CA GLY A 100 13.95 15.54 -5.55
C GLY A 100 13.18 14.25 -5.84
N ALA A 101 13.58 13.49 -6.85
CA ALA A 101 12.92 12.26 -7.23
C ALA A 101 13.16 11.17 -6.18
N ASN A 102 12.08 10.53 -5.79
CA ASN A 102 12.11 9.29 -5.01
C ASN A 102 11.03 8.34 -5.55
N GLU A 103 11.10 7.10 -5.14
CA GLU A 103 10.23 6.03 -5.64
C GLU A 103 8.76 6.35 -5.44
N VAL A 104 8.38 6.81 -4.25
CA VAL A 104 6.97 7.06 -3.92
C VAL A 104 6.40 8.23 -4.74
N LEU A 105 7.15 9.29 -4.96
CA LEU A 105 6.72 10.39 -5.83
C LEU A 105 6.63 9.97 -7.29
N LEU A 106 7.57 9.13 -7.75
CA LEU A 106 7.52 8.57 -9.09
C LEU A 106 6.25 7.75 -9.32
N VAL A 107 5.90 6.89 -8.38
CA VAL A 107 4.68 6.07 -8.47
C VAL A 107 3.44 6.96 -8.55
N ILE A 108 3.36 8.01 -7.75
CA ILE A 108 2.25 8.98 -7.80
C ILE A 108 2.18 9.66 -9.18
N GLU A 109 3.29 10.15 -9.70
CA GLU A 109 3.31 10.85 -11.01
C GLU A 109 3.00 9.90 -12.17
N ALA A 110 3.52 8.68 -12.14
CA ALA A 110 3.22 7.66 -13.14
C ALA A 110 1.71 7.28 -13.11
N TYR A 111 1.13 7.12 -11.92
CA TYR A 111 -0.29 6.88 -11.76
C TYR A 111 -1.14 8.03 -12.30
N LYS A 112 -0.80 9.28 -11.97
CA LYS A 112 -1.52 10.46 -12.46
C LYS A 112 -1.49 10.56 -13.98
N THR A 113 -0.33 10.33 -14.58
CA THR A 113 -0.16 10.30 -16.04
C THR A 113 -1.08 9.26 -16.68
N LEU A 114 -1.17 8.08 -16.08
CA LEU A 114 -2.04 7.01 -16.55
C LEU A 114 -3.53 7.38 -16.41
N ARG A 115 -3.92 7.84 -15.22
CA ARG A 115 -5.29 8.26 -14.92
C ARG A 115 -5.78 9.32 -15.89
N ASP A 116 -4.96 10.33 -16.18
CA ASP A 116 -5.32 11.46 -17.01
C ASP A 116 -5.33 11.12 -18.51
N ARG A 117 -4.78 9.99 -18.88
CA ARG A 117 -4.77 9.45 -20.25
C ARG A 117 -5.70 8.25 -20.44
N ALA A 118 -6.81 8.18 -19.71
CA ALA A 118 -7.77 7.08 -19.87
C ALA A 118 -8.04 6.76 -21.36
N PRO A 119 -8.18 5.48 -21.75
CA PRO A 119 -8.44 4.28 -20.92
C PRO A 119 -7.23 3.36 -20.70
N TYR A 120 -6.08 3.84 -20.31
CA TYR A 120 -4.91 2.98 -20.08
C TYR A 120 -5.04 2.19 -18.77
N PRO A 121 -4.92 0.85 -18.78
CA PRO A 121 -4.98 0.04 -17.57
C PRO A 121 -3.73 0.21 -16.71
N ALA A 122 -3.86 0.02 -15.40
CA ALA A 122 -2.76 0.15 -14.43
C ALA A 122 -1.57 -0.77 -14.76
N SER A 123 -1.81 -1.91 -15.42
CA SER A 123 -0.77 -2.82 -15.91
C SER A 123 0.28 -2.14 -16.81
N PHE A 124 -0.10 -1.09 -17.53
CA PHE A 124 0.85 -0.31 -18.32
C PHE A 124 1.88 0.42 -17.47
N MET A 125 1.46 0.96 -16.33
CA MET A 125 2.37 1.59 -15.38
C MET A 125 3.26 0.53 -14.71
N LEU A 126 2.66 -0.55 -14.23
CA LEU A 126 3.35 -1.63 -13.52
C LEU A 126 4.43 -2.28 -14.39
N ALA A 127 4.16 -2.49 -15.68
CA ALA A 127 5.11 -3.05 -16.64
C ALA A 127 6.37 -2.18 -16.83
N GLN A 128 6.33 -0.91 -16.49
CA GLN A 128 7.47 -0.01 -16.59
C GLN A 128 8.37 -0.04 -15.35
N LEU A 129 7.84 -0.49 -14.21
CA LEU A 129 8.57 -0.53 -12.94
C LEU A 129 9.51 -1.73 -12.90
N THR A 130 10.77 -1.49 -12.58
CA THR A 130 11.77 -2.54 -12.39
C THR A 130 12.43 -2.38 -11.04
N GLY A 131 12.50 -3.46 -10.27
CA GLY A 131 13.09 -3.45 -8.93
C GLY A 131 12.37 -4.38 -7.97
N SER A 132 12.57 -4.15 -6.69
CA SER A 132 11.94 -4.88 -5.59
C SER A 132 11.05 -3.92 -4.83
N TYR A 133 9.73 -4.07 -4.92
CA TYR A 133 8.81 -3.09 -4.37
C TYR A 133 7.47 -3.67 -3.98
N ALA A 134 6.82 -2.99 -3.05
CA ALA A 134 5.39 -3.09 -2.78
C ALA A 134 4.84 -1.69 -2.49
N PHE A 135 3.65 -1.37 -2.97
CA PHE A 135 3.02 -0.11 -2.67
C PHE A 135 1.50 -0.20 -2.57
N VAL A 136 0.95 0.74 -1.82
CA VAL A 136 -0.49 0.98 -1.71
C VAL A 136 -0.74 2.44 -2.05
N LEU A 137 -1.47 2.69 -3.12
CA LEU A 137 -1.79 4.03 -3.60
C LEU A 137 -3.30 4.24 -3.54
N PHE A 138 -3.71 5.32 -2.91
CA PHE A 138 -5.10 5.74 -2.83
C PHE A 138 -5.31 7.12 -3.44
N ASP A 139 -6.15 7.20 -4.45
CA ASP A 139 -6.59 8.45 -5.07
C ASP A 139 -7.95 8.84 -4.49
N LYS A 140 -7.94 9.85 -3.62
CA LYS A 140 -9.14 10.35 -2.97
C LYS A 140 -10.09 11.04 -3.96
N SER A 141 -9.55 11.66 -5.01
CA SER A 141 -10.37 12.39 -6.00
C SER A 141 -11.27 11.48 -6.82
N THR A 142 -10.85 10.24 -7.07
CA THR A 142 -11.60 9.23 -7.82
C THR A 142 -12.09 8.06 -6.96
N ASN A 143 -11.77 8.08 -5.67
CA ASN A 143 -12.01 6.97 -4.74
C ASN A 143 -11.45 5.64 -5.27
N SER A 144 -10.24 5.68 -5.84
CA SER A 144 -9.58 4.53 -6.46
C SER A 144 -8.41 4.05 -5.63
N LEU A 145 -8.28 2.74 -5.50
CA LEU A 145 -7.19 2.07 -4.80
C LEU A 145 -6.37 1.24 -5.80
N LEU A 146 -5.06 1.44 -5.81
CA LEU A 146 -4.11 0.62 -6.56
C LEU A 146 -3.10 0.02 -5.58
N VAL A 147 -3.04 -1.30 -5.56
CA VAL A 147 -2.10 -2.06 -4.72
C VAL A 147 -1.28 -2.97 -5.63
N ALA A 148 0.03 -2.97 -5.45
CA ALA A 148 0.91 -3.79 -6.27
C ALA A 148 2.19 -4.18 -5.52
N SER A 149 2.79 -5.28 -5.94
CA SER A 149 4.12 -5.72 -5.56
C SER A 149 4.92 -6.12 -6.80
N ASP A 150 6.24 -6.23 -6.64
CA ASP A 150 7.09 -6.69 -7.73
C ASP A 150 6.74 -8.13 -8.14
N PRO A 151 6.93 -8.50 -9.42
CA PRO A 151 6.52 -9.82 -9.93
C PRO A 151 7.23 -11.00 -9.25
N GLU A 152 8.40 -10.77 -8.66
CA GLU A 152 9.16 -11.80 -7.96
C GLU A 152 8.81 -11.88 -6.45
N GLY A 153 8.00 -10.94 -5.95
CA GLY A 153 7.60 -10.87 -4.54
C GLY A 153 8.76 -10.66 -3.58
N LYS A 154 9.80 -9.96 -4.00
CA LYS A 154 10.98 -9.68 -3.17
C LYS A 154 10.66 -8.80 -1.96
N VAL A 155 9.74 -7.86 -2.13
CA VAL A 155 9.11 -7.15 -1.02
C VAL A 155 7.78 -7.84 -0.75
N PRO A 156 7.63 -8.53 0.39
CA PRO A 156 6.40 -9.25 0.69
C PRO A 156 5.23 -8.27 0.89
N LEU A 157 4.05 -8.67 0.45
CA LEU A 157 2.82 -7.95 0.67
C LEU A 157 1.73 -8.94 1.06
N PHE A 158 1.00 -8.60 2.11
CA PHE A 158 -0.09 -9.41 2.64
C PHE A 158 -1.36 -8.57 2.77
N TRP A 159 -2.50 -9.21 2.70
CA TRP A 159 -3.78 -8.59 2.95
C TRP A 159 -4.65 -9.42 3.86
N GLY A 160 -5.60 -8.78 4.53
CA GLY A 160 -6.49 -9.44 5.47
C GLY A 160 -7.72 -8.61 5.78
N ILE A 161 -8.69 -9.23 6.45
CA ILE A 161 -9.95 -8.61 6.86
C ILE A 161 -9.96 -8.46 8.38
N THR A 162 -10.20 -7.24 8.85
CA THR A 162 -10.36 -6.92 10.27
C THR A 162 -11.75 -7.31 10.80
N ALA A 163 -11.94 -7.25 12.13
CA ALA A 163 -13.21 -7.58 12.78
C ALA A 163 -14.38 -6.70 12.33
N ASP A 164 -14.10 -5.45 11.99
CA ASP A 164 -15.08 -4.46 11.50
C ASP A 164 -15.21 -4.44 9.96
N GLY A 165 -14.65 -5.44 9.27
CA GLY A 165 -14.82 -5.61 7.83
C GLY A 165 -13.95 -4.71 6.96
N CYS A 166 -12.92 -4.07 7.52
CA CYS A 166 -11.93 -3.33 6.75
C CYS A 166 -10.93 -4.27 6.10
N VAL A 167 -10.39 -3.89 4.95
CA VAL A 167 -9.30 -4.60 4.28
C VAL A 167 -7.98 -3.94 4.65
N ALA A 168 -7.05 -4.72 5.19
CA ALA A 168 -5.73 -4.28 5.60
C ALA A 168 -4.65 -4.84 4.68
N PHE A 169 -3.63 -4.02 4.40
CA PHE A 169 -2.45 -4.38 3.62
C PHE A 169 -1.20 -4.09 4.45
N SER A 170 -0.24 -5.00 4.47
CA SER A 170 1.04 -4.82 5.16
C SER A 170 2.15 -5.64 4.50
N ASP A 171 3.37 -5.16 4.61
CA ASP A 171 4.59 -5.89 4.29
C ASP A 171 5.02 -6.86 5.41
N ASP A 172 4.37 -6.78 6.56
CA ASP A 172 4.62 -7.63 7.73
C ASP A 172 3.38 -8.48 8.05
N ILE A 173 3.50 -9.79 7.83
CA ILE A 173 2.43 -10.75 8.12
C ILE A 173 2.08 -10.81 9.61
N ASP A 174 3.06 -10.67 10.49
CA ASP A 174 2.84 -10.76 11.93
C ASP A 174 2.01 -9.60 12.45
N MET A 175 2.10 -8.45 11.78
CA MET A 175 1.24 -7.31 12.06
C MET A 175 -0.25 -7.63 11.81
N LEU A 176 -0.56 -8.37 10.74
CA LEU A 176 -1.93 -8.72 10.37
C LEU A 176 -2.47 -9.95 11.13
N LYS A 177 -1.63 -10.88 11.54
CA LYS A 177 -2.06 -12.14 12.20
C LYS A 177 -2.95 -11.92 13.41
N GLY A 178 -2.60 -10.97 14.26
CA GLY A 178 -3.36 -10.68 15.47
C GLY A 178 -4.69 -9.97 15.24
N SER A 179 -4.90 -9.36 14.07
CA SER A 179 -6.08 -8.53 13.76
C SER A 179 -7.01 -9.15 12.73
N CYS A 180 -6.48 -9.95 11.83
CA CYS A 180 -7.24 -10.54 10.72
C CYS A 180 -7.57 -12.01 10.94
N GLY A 181 -7.05 -12.63 12.00
CA GLY A 181 -7.24 -14.06 12.26
C GLY A 181 -6.81 -14.91 11.07
N LYS A 182 -7.68 -15.77 10.59
CA LYS A 182 -7.44 -16.61 9.39
C LYS A 182 -7.90 -15.99 8.08
N SER A 183 -8.54 -14.82 8.11
CA SER A 183 -8.86 -14.03 6.92
C SER A 183 -7.63 -13.23 6.46
N LEU A 184 -6.56 -13.93 6.13
CA LEU A 184 -5.24 -13.37 5.84
C LEU A 184 -4.56 -14.24 4.77
N ALA A 185 -3.96 -13.61 3.77
CA ALA A 185 -3.21 -14.29 2.71
C ALA A 185 -2.10 -13.39 2.15
N PRO A 186 -1.11 -13.95 1.45
CA PRO A 186 -0.27 -13.17 0.57
C PRO A 186 -1.11 -12.42 -0.46
N PHE A 187 -0.72 -11.19 -0.78
CA PHE A 187 -1.39 -10.42 -1.84
C PHE A 187 -1.10 -11.08 -3.19
N PRO A 188 -2.11 -11.24 -4.06
CA PRO A 188 -1.91 -11.82 -5.40
C PRO A 188 -0.91 -11.00 -6.22
N GLN A 189 0.01 -11.68 -6.89
CA GLN A 189 1.02 -11.05 -7.76
C GLN A 189 0.53 -10.87 -9.20
N ASP A 190 -0.54 -11.58 -9.57
CA ASP A 190 -1.10 -11.63 -10.92
C ASP A 190 -2.43 -10.84 -11.02
N LEU A 191 -2.37 -9.54 -10.81
CA LEU A 191 -3.52 -8.66 -11.08
C LEU A 191 -3.17 -7.58 -12.10
#